data_dd86cf89bc2fa4f01ec418617f478223
#
_entry.id   dd86cf89bc2fa4f01ec418617f478223
#
_cell.length_a   1.000
_cell.length_b   1.000
_cell.length_c   1.000
_cell.angle_alpha   90.00
_cell.angle_beta   90.00
_cell.angle_gamma   90.00
#
_symmetry.space_group_name_H-M   'P 1'
#
loop_
_entity.id
_entity.type
_entity.pdbx_description
1 polymer ?
#
loop_
_entity_poly.entity_id
_entity_poly.type
_entity_poly.pdbx_seq_one_letter_code
_entity_poly.pdbx_strand_id
1 'polypeptide(L)'
;KPILEDTSIIKVGQNIKYDFIIFKNQGIELNPVDDTMLLSYTLDAGNNRHNMDTLSDLHLGHKTISYKEIVGSGKKQLNFAEVDLKSATTYAAEDADITLRLYKILSERVSEESLDKVYDVFEKPMIKILSKLETTGIKVDGAYLKKLSKKFEERLIKIEKEIYKISGKEFNIGSPKQLGEIIYNDLKIAKLKKTKKGSLATNAKILEDLASTGHKFPNLVLEWRQVSKLKSTYTDALQDHINKKTKRVHTSFLLAATNTGRLASSDPNLQNIPIKTLDGKEI
;
A
#
# COMPACT_ATOMS: atom_id res chain seq x y z
N LYS A 1 26.96 14.41 -11.67
CA LYS A 1 26.32 13.90 -12.89
C LYS A 1 27.21 12.88 -13.62
N PRO A 2 28.47 13.15 -13.98
CA PRO A 2 29.29 12.19 -14.76
C PRO A 2 29.34 10.78 -14.15
N ILE A 3 29.65 10.63 -12.86
CA ILE A 3 29.72 9.33 -12.17
C ILE A 3 28.37 8.59 -12.20
N LEU A 4 27.26 9.30 -12.01
CA LEU A 4 25.93 8.71 -11.96
C LEU A 4 25.44 8.19 -13.31
N GLU A 5 25.92 8.78 -14.41
CA GLU A 5 25.59 8.39 -15.78
C GLU A 5 26.65 7.51 -16.44
N ASP A 6 27.81 7.29 -15.79
CA ASP A 6 28.87 6.44 -16.31
C ASP A 6 28.43 4.97 -16.32
N THR A 7 28.39 4.38 -17.52
CA THR A 7 27.95 3.00 -17.71
C THR A 7 28.96 1.95 -17.25
N SER A 8 30.19 2.35 -16.98
CA SER A 8 31.24 1.48 -16.41
C SER A 8 31.13 1.34 -14.89
N ILE A 9 30.35 2.19 -14.23
CA ILE A 9 30.19 2.22 -12.78
C ILE A 9 28.79 1.76 -12.41
N ILE A 10 28.67 0.67 -11.64
CA ILE A 10 27.39 0.21 -11.11
C ILE A 10 26.96 1.09 -9.94
N LYS A 11 25.73 1.61 -9.97
CA LYS A 11 25.12 2.36 -8.87
C LYS A 11 24.28 1.41 -8.03
N VAL A 12 24.74 1.15 -6.82
CA VAL A 12 24.04 0.24 -5.89
C VAL A 12 23.18 1.06 -4.93
N GLY A 13 21.95 0.61 -4.72
CA GLY A 13 21.05 1.21 -3.76
C GLY A 13 20.21 0.19 -3.01
N GLN A 14 19.53 0.64 -1.99
CA GLN A 14 18.52 -0.12 -1.26
C GLN A 14 17.13 0.44 -1.64
N ASN A 15 16.29 -0.34 -2.34
CA ASN A 15 15.06 0.15 -2.97
C ASN A 15 15.34 1.32 -3.93
N ILE A 16 16.35 1.13 -4.77
CA ILE A 16 16.91 2.15 -5.66
C ILE A 16 15.90 2.73 -6.67
N LYS A 17 14.76 2.08 -6.86
CA LYS A 17 13.67 2.61 -7.68
C LYS A 17 13.24 4.01 -7.24
N TYR A 18 13.23 4.28 -5.94
CA TYR A 18 12.93 5.61 -5.41
C TYR A 18 13.95 6.65 -5.87
N ASP A 19 15.23 6.36 -5.68
CA ASP A 19 16.33 7.23 -6.10
C ASP A 19 16.37 7.42 -7.62
N PHE A 20 16.12 6.33 -8.35
CA PHE A 20 16.03 6.35 -9.82
C PHE A 20 15.00 7.37 -10.33
N ILE A 21 13.83 7.46 -9.68
CA ILE A 21 12.78 8.42 -10.00
C ILE A 21 13.24 9.85 -9.66
N ILE A 22 13.84 10.04 -8.48
CA ILE A 22 14.32 11.35 -8.05
C ILE A 22 15.40 11.90 -8.99
N PHE A 23 16.41 11.09 -9.30
CA PHE A 23 17.49 11.49 -10.23
C PHE A 23 16.95 11.76 -11.63
N LYS A 24 16.04 10.94 -12.13
CA LYS A 24 15.40 11.14 -13.44
C LYS A 24 14.65 12.46 -13.51
N ASN A 25 13.96 12.85 -12.43
CA ASN A 25 13.28 14.15 -12.37
C ASN A 25 14.25 15.34 -12.39
N GLN A 26 15.52 15.11 -12.07
CA GLN A 26 16.61 16.09 -12.17
C GLN A 26 17.41 15.97 -13.50
N GLY A 27 16.93 15.18 -14.46
CA GLY A 27 17.60 14.96 -15.73
C GLY A 27 18.90 14.17 -15.61
N ILE A 28 18.97 13.23 -14.68
CA ILE A 28 20.09 12.32 -14.45
C ILE A 28 19.61 10.88 -14.69
N GLU A 29 20.29 10.15 -15.57
CA GLU A 29 20.03 8.74 -15.82
C GLU A 29 20.97 7.84 -15.02
N LEU A 30 20.42 7.12 -14.06
CA LEU A 30 21.18 6.07 -13.36
C LEU A 30 21.23 4.82 -14.23
N ASN A 31 22.42 4.42 -14.69
CA ASN A 31 22.60 3.18 -15.44
C ASN A 31 24.11 2.78 -15.47
N PRO A 32 24.48 1.52 -15.20
CA PRO A 32 23.65 0.43 -14.65
C PRO A 32 23.33 0.60 -13.16
N VAL A 33 22.29 -0.08 -12.69
CA VAL A 33 21.88 -0.07 -11.28
C VAL A 33 21.75 -1.47 -10.73
N ASP A 34 22.00 -1.65 -9.42
CA ASP A 34 21.68 -2.85 -8.65
C ASP A 34 20.96 -2.47 -7.36
N ASP A 35 20.14 -3.38 -6.84
CA ASP A 35 19.26 -3.15 -5.68
C ASP A 35 19.43 -4.26 -4.64
N THR A 36 19.92 -3.91 -3.46
CA THR A 36 20.11 -4.87 -2.35
C THR A 36 18.79 -5.43 -1.82
N MET A 37 17.68 -4.67 -1.88
CA MET A 37 16.35 -5.17 -1.55
C MET A 37 15.93 -6.29 -2.51
N LEU A 38 16.14 -6.12 -3.81
CA LEU A 38 15.76 -7.11 -4.82
C LEU A 38 16.71 -8.32 -4.83
N LEU A 39 18.00 -8.15 -4.57
CA LEU A 39 18.93 -9.26 -4.36
C LEU A 39 18.45 -10.14 -3.19
N SER A 40 18.15 -9.52 -2.05
CA SER A 40 17.60 -10.24 -0.90
C SER A 40 16.25 -10.90 -1.20
N TYR A 41 15.38 -10.24 -1.97
CA TYR A 41 14.08 -10.79 -2.35
C TYR A 41 14.23 -11.99 -3.29
N THR A 42 15.18 -11.94 -4.21
CA THR A 42 15.50 -13.08 -5.12
C THR A 42 15.95 -14.31 -4.33
N LEU A 43 16.75 -14.11 -3.26
CA LEU A 43 17.26 -15.20 -2.41
C LEU A 43 16.20 -15.75 -1.46
N ASP A 44 15.49 -14.88 -0.76
CA ASP A 44 14.76 -15.24 0.45
C ASP A 44 13.32 -14.67 0.48
N ALA A 45 12.62 -14.64 -0.66
CA ALA A 45 11.25 -14.12 -0.73
C ALA A 45 10.33 -14.78 0.33
N GLY A 46 9.78 -13.95 1.22
CA GLY A 46 8.84 -14.39 2.26
C GLY A 46 9.46 -14.88 3.57
N ASN A 47 10.78 -15.05 3.67
CA ASN A 47 11.46 -15.48 4.89
C ASN A 47 11.72 -14.33 5.86
N ASN A 48 11.99 -13.15 5.33
CA ASN A 48 12.27 -11.95 6.13
C ASN A 48 11.72 -10.68 5.47
N ARG A 49 11.87 -9.55 6.14
CA ARG A 49 11.66 -8.23 5.54
C ARG A 49 12.93 -7.83 4.80
N HIS A 50 12.77 -7.26 3.61
CA HIS A 50 13.88 -6.85 2.75
C HIS A 50 14.26 -5.37 2.94
N ASN A 51 13.93 -4.77 4.09
CA ASN A 51 14.39 -3.42 4.45
C ASN A 51 15.80 -3.47 5.02
N MET A 52 16.52 -2.36 4.92
CA MET A 52 17.94 -2.27 5.28
C MET A 52 18.22 -2.67 6.73
N ASP A 53 17.40 -2.20 7.69
CA ASP A 53 17.57 -2.53 9.11
C ASP A 53 17.58 -4.04 9.35
N THR A 54 16.60 -4.76 8.76
CA THR A 54 16.50 -6.21 8.89
C THR A 54 17.67 -6.92 8.22
N LEU A 55 18.05 -6.48 7.02
CA LEU A 55 19.16 -7.09 6.27
C LEU A 55 20.51 -6.84 6.93
N SER A 56 20.73 -5.65 7.49
CA SER A 56 21.93 -5.30 8.23
C SER A 56 22.07 -6.16 9.50
N ASP A 57 21.01 -6.31 10.28
CA ASP A 57 21.01 -7.16 11.46
C ASP A 57 21.29 -8.62 11.09
N LEU A 58 20.59 -9.14 10.06
CA LEU A 58 20.67 -10.54 9.63
C LEU A 58 22.04 -10.91 9.04
N HIS A 59 22.60 -10.08 8.17
CA HIS A 59 23.80 -10.43 7.38
C HIS A 59 25.09 -9.81 7.92
N LEU A 60 24.98 -8.69 8.64
CA LEU A 60 26.15 -7.96 9.15
C LEU A 60 26.26 -7.97 10.68
N GLY A 61 25.19 -8.41 11.39
CA GLY A 61 25.11 -8.28 12.86
C GLY A 61 25.17 -6.82 13.32
N HIS A 62 24.79 -5.88 12.44
CA HIS A 62 24.88 -4.44 12.71
C HIS A 62 23.47 -3.84 12.82
N LYS A 63 23.23 -3.15 13.92
CA LYS A 63 22.00 -2.41 14.13
C LYS A 63 22.14 -1.00 13.59
N THR A 64 21.40 -0.67 12.54
CA THR A 64 21.40 0.64 11.90
C THR A 64 20.72 1.71 12.74
N ILE A 65 21.07 2.97 12.46
CA ILE A 65 20.34 4.13 12.98
C ILE A 65 18.98 4.18 12.27
N SER A 66 17.91 4.02 13.01
CA SER A 66 16.59 4.05 12.38
C SER A 66 16.18 5.47 11.99
N TYR A 67 15.44 5.62 10.87
CA TYR A 67 14.89 6.91 10.44
C TYR A 67 14.08 7.61 11.54
N LYS A 68 13.39 6.83 12.36
CA LYS A 68 12.62 7.31 13.51
C LYS A 68 13.49 7.95 14.61
N GLU A 69 14.69 7.46 14.81
CA GLU A 69 15.63 8.04 15.79
C GLU A 69 16.10 9.42 15.34
N ILE A 70 16.19 9.65 14.02
CA ILE A 70 16.64 10.91 13.43
C ILE A 70 15.51 11.94 13.39
N VAL A 71 14.32 11.58 12.90
CA VAL A 71 13.22 12.53 12.70
C VAL A 71 12.18 12.52 13.82
N GLY A 72 12.24 11.57 14.75
CA GLY A 72 11.20 11.39 15.77
C GLY A 72 9.93 10.71 15.23
N SER A 73 8.84 10.79 15.98
CA SER A 73 7.58 10.14 15.63
C SER A 73 6.34 10.93 16.08
N GLY A 74 5.19 10.65 15.43
CA GLY A 74 3.90 11.26 15.77
C GLY A 74 3.80 12.73 15.38
N LYS A 75 3.05 13.53 16.16
CA LYS A 75 2.78 14.96 15.84
C LYS A 75 4.02 15.87 15.89
N LYS A 76 5.12 15.41 16.49
CA LYS A 76 6.38 16.15 16.60
C LYS A 76 7.46 15.63 15.63
N GLN A 77 7.09 14.78 14.67
CA GLN A 77 8.02 14.29 13.68
C GLN A 77 8.53 15.44 12.81
N LEU A 78 9.86 15.57 12.73
CA LEU A 78 10.54 16.55 11.90
C LEU A 78 10.52 16.14 10.43
N ASN A 79 10.56 17.11 9.53
CA ASN A 79 10.99 16.84 8.17
C ASN A 79 12.50 16.57 8.19
N PHE A 80 13.00 15.67 7.33
CA PHE A 80 14.43 15.36 7.27
C PHE A 80 15.31 16.60 7.00
N ALA A 81 14.77 17.59 6.27
CA ALA A 81 15.43 18.87 6.05
C ALA A 81 15.61 19.74 7.33
N GLU A 82 14.91 19.41 8.41
CA GLU A 82 14.98 20.11 9.70
C GLU A 82 15.92 19.38 10.69
N VAL A 83 16.45 18.20 10.31
CA VAL A 83 17.42 17.45 11.11
C VAL A 83 18.75 18.16 11.08
N ASP A 84 19.47 18.17 12.21
CA ASP A 84 20.81 18.76 12.25
C ASP A 84 21.76 18.05 11.27
N LEU A 85 22.66 18.82 10.67
CA LEU A 85 23.54 18.36 9.60
C LEU A 85 24.44 17.19 10.03
N LYS A 86 24.90 17.17 11.28
CA LYS A 86 25.78 16.11 11.79
C LYS A 86 25.04 14.77 11.87
N SER A 87 23.83 14.77 12.45
CA SER A 87 22.99 13.57 12.55
C SER A 87 22.57 13.09 11.18
N ALA A 88 22.15 13.99 10.29
CA ALA A 88 21.78 13.66 8.91
C ALA A 88 22.97 13.07 8.12
N THR A 89 24.18 13.61 8.30
CA THR A 89 25.39 13.11 7.65
C THR A 89 25.76 11.71 8.16
N THR A 90 25.69 11.50 9.48
CA THR A 90 26.01 10.18 10.07
C THR A 90 25.03 9.12 9.55
N TYR A 91 23.75 9.43 9.55
CA TYR A 91 22.70 8.55 9.04
C TYR A 91 22.91 8.20 7.54
N ALA A 92 23.10 9.22 6.71
CA ALA A 92 23.28 9.01 5.27
C ALA A 92 24.59 8.26 4.91
N ALA A 93 25.66 8.48 5.69
CA ALA A 93 26.92 7.78 5.50
C ALA A 93 26.80 6.29 5.92
N GLU A 94 26.08 6.00 7.01
CA GLU A 94 25.80 4.63 7.42
C GLU A 94 24.95 3.91 6.37
N ASP A 95 23.89 4.54 5.86
CA ASP A 95 23.04 3.96 4.82
C ASP A 95 23.86 3.56 3.58
N ALA A 96 24.80 4.39 3.16
CA ALA A 96 25.67 4.11 2.02
C ALA A 96 26.66 2.97 2.30
N ASP A 97 27.30 2.93 3.47
CA ASP A 97 28.22 1.87 3.87
C ASP A 97 27.52 0.52 3.97
N ILE A 98 26.41 0.48 4.69
CA ILE A 98 25.60 -0.73 4.87
C ILE A 98 25.09 -1.27 3.52
N THR A 99 24.59 -0.40 2.65
CA THR A 99 24.16 -0.78 1.31
C THR A 99 25.28 -1.46 0.52
N LEU A 100 26.49 -0.91 0.54
CA LEU A 100 27.62 -1.51 -0.17
C LEU A 100 28.06 -2.85 0.44
N ARG A 101 28.06 -2.96 1.76
CA ARG A 101 28.40 -4.21 2.46
C ARG A 101 27.36 -5.31 2.18
N LEU A 102 26.08 -4.98 2.22
CA LEU A 102 24.98 -5.89 1.86
C LEU A 102 25.09 -6.32 0.40
N TYR A 103 25.37 -5.41 -0.51
CA TYR A 103 25.54 -5.72 -1.92
C TYR A 103 26.60 -6.81 -2.15
N LYS A 104 27.77 -6.69 -1.54
CA LYS A 104 28.84 -7.67 -1.68
C LYS A 104 28.40 -9.08 -1.26
N ILE A 105 27.74 -9.19 -0.11
CA ILE A 105 27.28 -10.48 0.41
C ILE A 105 26.13 -11.05 -0.43
N LEU A 106 25.12 -10.21 -0.72
CA LEU A 106 23.90 -10.69 -1.38
C LEU A 106 24.16 -11.03 -2.88
N SER A 107 25.01 -10.24 -3.56
CA SER A 107 25.34 -10.54 -4.96
C SER A 107 26.17 -11.82 -5.09
N GLU A 108 27.10 -12.10 -4.18
CA GLU A 108 27.85 -13.35 -4.13
C GLU A 108 26.91 -14.54 -3.91
N ARG A 109 26.00 -14.48 -2.94
CA ARG A 109 24.99 -15.51 -2.69
C ARG A 109 24.08 -15.77 -3.89
N VAL A 110 23.63 -14.71 -4.59
CA VAL A 110 22.79 -14.86 -5.79
C VAL A 110 23.51 -15.71 -6.85
N SER A 111 24.81 -15.47 -7.04
CA SER A 111 25.63 -16.24 -7.98
C SER A 111 25.90 -17.66 -7.48
N GLU A 112 26.22 -17.86 -6.21
CA GLU A 112 26.43 -19.18 -5.60
C GLU A 112 25.19 -20.07 -5.70
N GLU A 113 23.99 -19.49 -5.48
CA GLU A 113 22.72 -20.17 -5.55
C GLU A 113 22.15 -20.27 -6.99
N SER A 114 22.92 -19.78 -8.01
CA SER A 114 22.58 -19.79 -9.44
C SER A 114 21.26 -19.05 -9.74
N LEU A 115 20.99 -17.97 -9.02
CA LEU A 115 19.80 -17.13 -9.15
C LEU A 115 20.01 -15.86 -9.99
N ASP A 116 21.22 -15.66 -10.56
CA ASP A 116 21.55 -14.50 -11.39
C ASP A 116 20.51 -14.25 -12.49
N LYS A 117 20.07 -15.32 -13.17
CA LYS A 117 19.09 -15.21 -14.23
C LYS A 117 17.72 -14.71 -13.72
N VAL A 118 17.32 -15.07 -12.51
CA VAL A 118 16.08 -14.59 -11.91
C VAL A 118 16.23 -13.10 -11.60
N TYR A 119 17.33 -12.72 -10.99
CA TYR A 119 17.61 -11.32 -10.66
C TYR A 119 17.72 -10.44 -11.91
N ASP A 120 18.57 -10.81 -12.86
CA ASP A 120 18.89 -9.95 -14.02
C ASP A 120 17.76 -9.87 -15.04
N VAL A 121 16.93 -10.94 -15.19
CA VAL A 121 15.90 -11.01 -16.22
C VAL A 121 14.52 -10.59 -15.70
N PHE A 122 14.20 -10.86 -14.44
CA PHE A 122 12.87 -10.59 -13.90
C PHE A 122 12.87 -9.42 -12.90
N GLU A 123 13.74 -9.42 -11.90
CA GLU A 123 13.66 -8.44 -10.81
C GLU A 123 14.27 -7.07 -11.18
N LYS A 124 15.51 -7.06 -11.60
CA LYS A 124 16.26 -5.84 -11.93
C LYS A 124 15.61 -4.96 -13.02
N PRO A 125 15.08 -5.48 -14.12
CA PRO A 125 14.41 -4.68 -15.14
C PRO A 125 13.15 -3.96 -14.62
N MET A 126 12.51 -4.51 -13.58
CA MET A 126 11.32 -3.91 -12.99
C MET A 126 11.60 -2.53 -12.37
N ILE A 127 12.81 -2.25 -11.92
CA ILE A 127 13.21 -0.92 -11.43
C ILE A 127 12.88 0.14 -12.48
N LYS A 128 13.36 -0.04 -13.70
CA LYS A 128 13.17 0.92 -14.81
C LYS A 128 11.72 0.93 -15.32
N ILE A 129 11.10 -0.24 -15.43
CA ILE A 129 9.72 -0.38 -15.91
C ILE A 129 8.74 0.31 -14.96
N LEU A 130 8.82 0.01 -13.66
CA LEU A 130 7.91 0.58 -12.67
C LEU A 130 8.18 2.06 -12.45
N SER A 131 9.43 2.49 -12.46
CA SER A 131 9.77 3.93 -12.42
C SER A 131 9.11 4.69 -13.57
N LYS A 132 9.08 4.12 -14.78
CA LYS A 132 8.41 4.71 -15.92
C LYS A 132 6.90 4.74 -15.75
N LEU A 133 6.30 3.66 -15.22
CA LEU A 133 4.86 3.60 -14.96
C LEU A 133 4.44 4.63 -13.89
N GLU A 134 5.18 4.70 -12.79
CA GLU A 134 4.90 5.64 -11.70
C GLU A 134 5.03 7.10 -12.15
N THR A 135 6.10 7.43 -12.87
CA THR A 135 6.32 8.80 -13.38
C THR A 135 5.33 9.19 -14.47
N THR A 136 4.90 8.24 -15.31
CA THR A 136 3.86 8.49 -16.32
C THR A 136 2.49 8.66 -15.66
N GLY A 137 2.16 7.84 -14.69
CA GLY A 137 0.87 7.85 -14.01
C GLY A 137 -0.30 7.42 -14.89
N ILE A 138 -1.48 7.31 -14.29
CA ILE A 138 -2.71 6.88 -14.93
C ILE A 138 -3.66 8.07 -15.07
N LYS A 139 -4.20 8.28 -16.27
CA LYS A 139 -5.21 9.30 -16.50
C LYS A 139 -6.55 8.87 -15.90
N VAL A 140 -7.11 9.72 -15.05
CA VAL A 140 -8.38 9.49 -14.38
C VAL A 140 -9.35 10.62 -14.73
N ASP A 141 -10.58 10.27 -15.09
CA ASP A 141 -11.64 11.25 -15.32
C ASP A 141 -12.27 11.66 -13.98
N GLY A 142 -11.76 12.75 -13.40
CA GLY A 142 -12.26 13.28 -12.14
C GLY A 142 -13.72 13.77 -12.21
N ALA A 143 -14.18 14.25 -13.37
CA ALA A 143 -15.57 14.70 -13.52
C ALA A 143 -16.53 13.50 -13.50
N TYR A 144 -16.16 12.40 -14.15
CA TYR A 144 -16.89 11.15 -14.10
C TYR A 144 -16.93 10.57 -12.68
N LEU A 145 -15.79 10.51 -11.99
CA LEU A 145 -15.72 10.02 -10.61
C LEU A 145 -16.59 10.85 -9.67
N LYS A 146 -16.64 12.17 -9.84
CA LYS A 146 -17.51 13.06 -9.06
C LYS A 146 -18.99 12.76 -9.28
N LYS A 147 -19.40 12.52 -10.53
CA LYS A 147 -20.76 12.12 -10.89
C LYS A 147 -21.11 10.77 -10.26
N LEU A 148 -20.20 9.82 -10.32
CA LEU A 148 -20.37 8.47 -9.76
C LEU A 148 -20.45 8.53 -8.22
N SER A 149 -19.61 9.32 -7.57
CA SER A 149 -19.67 9.56 -6.13
C SER A 149 -21.04 10.07 -5.68
N LYS A 150 -21.62 11.04 -6.42
CA LYS A 150 -22.97 11.53 -6.14
C LYS A 150 -24.04 10.45 -6.31
N LYS A 151 -23.94 9.61 -7.34
CA LYS A 151 -24.83 8.46 -7.55
C LYS A 151 -24.78 7.49 -6.36
N PHE A 152 -23.58 7.19 -5.87
CA PHE A 152 -23.39 6.32 -4.69
C PHE A 152 -23.94 6.97 -3.42
N GLU A 153 -23.78 8.25 -3.23
CA GLU A 153 -24.32 8.99 -2.08
C GLU A 153 -25.84 8.92 -2.03
N GLU A 154 -26.51 9.19 -3.15
CA GLU A 154 -27.98 9.08 -3.27
C GLU A 154 -28.49 7.66 -2.97
N ARG A 155 -27.72 6.63 -3.37
CA ARG A 155 -28.02 5.24 -3.07
C ARG A 155 -27.82 4.91 -1.60
N LEU A 156 -26.72 5.39 -0.98
CA LEU A 156 -26.45 5.22 0.46
C LEU A 156 -27.57 5.80 1.30
N ILE A 157 -28.04 7.02 0.99
CA ILE A 157 -29.14 7.67 1.70
C ILE A 157 -30.43 6.81 1.64
N LYS A 158 -30.70 6.18 0.50
CA LYS A 158 -31.88 5.28 0.37
C LYS A 158 -31.73 4.03 1.23
N ILE A 159 -30.56 3.40 1.20
CA ILE A 159 -30.26 2.19 1.99
C ILE A 159 -30.31 2.51 3.48
N GLU A 160 -29.76 3.63 3.91
CA GLU A 160 -29.77 4.09 5.31
C GLU A 160 -31.18 4.28 5.83
N LYS A 161 -32.06 4.92 5.05
CA LYS A 161 -33.48 5.07 5.40
C LYS A 161 -34.18 3.72 5.61
N GLU A 162 -33.89 2.74 4.76
CA GLU A 162 -34.47 1.39 4.91
C GLU A 162 -33.89 0.67 6.15
N ILE A 163 -32.60 0.79 6.40
CA ILE A 163 -31.94 0.23 7.59
C ILE A 163 -32.55 0.82 8.86
N TYR A 164 -32.69 2.15 8.94
CA TYR A 164 -33.28 2.84 10.10
C TYR A 164 -34.76 2.51 10.28
N LYS A 165 -35.50 2.33 9.20
CA LYS A 165 -36.88 1.88 9.27
C LYS A 165 -37.01 0.49 9.90
N ILE A 166 -36.09 -0.43 9.60
CA ILE A 166 -36.09 -1.79 10.16
C ILE A 166 -35.59 -1.80 11.60
N SER A 167 -34.55 -1.04 11.91
CA SER A 167 -33.99 -0.95 13.27
C SER A 167 -34.84 -0.13 14.26
N GLY A 168 -35.78 0.67 13.73
CA GLY A 168 -36.59 1.59 14.55
C GLY A 168 -35.86 2.81 15.09
N LYS A 169 -34.58 2.97 14.78
CA LYS A 169 -33.75 4.11 15.24
C LYS A 169 -32.57 4.37 14.29
N GLU A 170 -32.07 5.59 14.32
CA GLU A 170 -30.84 5.97 13.64
C GLU A 170 -29.60 5.54 14.46
N PHE A 171 -28.56 5.08 13.79
CA PHE A 171 -27.28 4.69 14.40
C PHE A 171 -26.16 4.74 13.35
N ASN A 172 -24.89 4.70 13.79
CA ASN A 172 -23.78 4.61 12.86
C ASN A 172 -23.61 3.19 12.32
N ILE A 173 -24.07 2.95 11.08
CA ILE A 173 -24.02 1.65 10.39
C ILE A 173 -22.56 1.16 10.21
N GLY A 174 -21.61 2.11 10.06
CA GLY A 174 -20.17 1.82 10.00
C GLY A 174 -19.54 1.41 11.34
N SER A 175 -20.25 1.57 12.47
CA SER A 175 -19.75 1.18 13.78
C SER A 175 -20.08 -0.29 14.09
N PRO A 176 -19.07 -1.19 14.19
CA PRO A 176 -19.31 -2.61 14.54
C PRO A 176 -20.02 -2.78 15.88
N LYS A 177 -19.77 -1.90 16.85
CA LYS A 177 -20.40 -1.93 18.16
C LYS A 177 -21.90 -1.65 18.07
N GLN A 178 -22.29 -0.52 17.46
CA GLN A 178 -23.70 -0.14 17.33
C GLN A 178 -24.47 -1.13 16.47
N LEU A 179 -23.87 -1.56 15.35
CA LEU A 179 -24.47 -2.55 14.48
C LEU A 179 -24.68 -3.89 15.22
N GLY A 180 -23.73 -4.31 16.05
CA GLY A 180 -23.86 -5.49 16.89
C GLY A 180 -25.00 -5.37 17.88
N GLU A 181 -25.16 -4.22 18.54
CA GLU A 181 -26.30 -3.97 19.44
C GLU A 181 -27.65 -4.12 18.73
N ILE A 182 -27.77 -3.57 17.52
CA ILE A 182 -28.99 -3.71 16.70
C ILE A 182 -29.25 -5.18 16.37
N ILE A 183 -28.27 -5.93 15.87
CA ILE A 183 -28.44 -7.32 15.42
C ILE A 183 -28.81 -8.24 16.59
N TYR A 184 -28.10 -8.13 17.69
CA TYR A 184 -28.19 -9.10 18.80
C TYR A 184 -29.19 -8.70 19.87
N ASN A 185 -29.35 -7.43 20.18
CA ASN A 185 -30.17 -6.95 21.29
C ASN A 185 -31.54 -6.45 20.82
N ASP A 186 -31.59 -5.62 19.78
CA ASP A 186 -32.82 -4.97 19.33
C ASP A 186 -33.63 -5.89 18.40
N LEU A 187 -33.05 -6.32 17.30
CA LEU A 187 -33.72 -7.19 16.33
C LEU A 187 -33.70 -8.67 16.71
N LYS A 188 -32.76 -9.10 17.55
CA LYS A 188 -32.60 -10.49 18.04
C LYS A 188 -32.59 -11.53 16.92
N ILE A 189 -32.05 -11.16 15.73
CA ILE A 189 -32.02 -12.02 14.55
C ILE A 189 -30.87 -13.03 14.54
N ALA A 190 -30.00 -13.00 15.56
CA ALA A 190 -28.90 -13.93 15.73
C ALA A 190 -28.65 -14.29 17.18
N LYS A 191 -28.11 -15.50 17.42
CA LYS A 191 -27.53 -15.86 18.70
C LYS A 191 -26.22 -15.08 18.92
N LEU A 192 -26.01 -14.60 20.15
CA LEU A 192 -24.88 -13.74 20.50
C LEU A 192 -23.54 -14.39 20.16
N LYS A 193 -22.81 -13.79 19.21
CA LYS A 193 -21.45 -14.19 18.84
C LYS A 193 -20.48 -13.07 19.18
N LYS A 194 -19.37 -13.41 19.87
CA LYS A 194 -18.31 -12.47 20.21
C LYS A 194 -17.06 -12.77 19.38
N THR A 195 -16.30 -11.73 19.06
CA THR A 195 -14.96 -11.84 18.47
C THR A 195 -13.96 -12.35 19.52
N LYS A 196 -12.76 -12.76 19.09
CA LYS A 196 -11.65 -13.12 20.01
C LYS A 196 -11.32 -12.01 21.02
N LYS A 197 -11.64 -10.75 20.72
CA LYS A 197 -11.46 -9.58 21.59
C LYS A 197 -12.68 -9.23 22.44
N GLY A 198 -13.72 -10.10 22.49
CA GLY A 198 -14.92 -9.92 23.31
C GLY A 198 -16.01 -8.99 22.75
N SER A 199 -15.78 -8.32 21.63
CA SER A 199 -16.80 -7.46 20.98
C SER A 199 -17.81 -8.28 20.17
N LEU A 200 -19.01 -7.72 19.93
CA LEU A 200 -20.04 -8.33 19.10
C LEU A 200 -19.55 -8.50 17.65
N ALA A 201 -19.70 -9.68 17.10
CA ALA A 201 -19.16 -10.02 15.79
C ALA A 201 -20.14 -9.59 14.68
N THR A 202 -19.68 -8.71 13.79
CA THR A 202 -20.47 -8.17 12.65
C THR A 202 -19.70 -8.23 11.33
N ASN A 203 -18.82 -9.23 11.16
CA ASN A 203 -18.05 -9.39 9.93
C ASN A 203 -18.94 -9.84 8.75
N ALA A 204 -18.40 -9.76 7.53
CA ALA A 204 -19.15 -10.07 6.31
C ALA A 204 -19.76 -11.48 6.36
N LYS A 205 -19.00 -12.50 6.77
CA LYS A 205 -19.47 -13.89 6.85
C LYS A 205 -20.72 -14.05 7.72
N ILE A 206 -20.75 -13.40 8.91
CA ILE A 206 -21.93 -13.47 9.80
C ILE A 206 -23.12 -12.77 9.17
N LEU A 207 -22.90 -11.62 8.51
CA LEU A 207 -23.99 -10.92 7.82
C LEU A 207 -24.51 -11.72 6.63
N GLU A 208 -23.65 -12.39 5.87
CA GLU A 208 -23.99 -13.29 4.77
C GLU A 208 -24.79 -14.50 5.27
N ASP A 209 -24.34 -15.13 6.37
CA ASP A 209 -25.08 -16.23 7.01
C ASP A 209 -26.49 -15.79 7.42
N LEU A 210 -26.63 -14.59 8.02
CA LEU A 210 -27.95 -14.06 8.42
C LEU A 210 -28.82 -13.64 7.22
N ALA A 211 -28.20 -13.14 6.16
CA ALA A 211 -28.88 -12.82 4.92
C ALA A 211 -29.46 -14.08 4.25
N SER A 212 -28.71 -15.20 4.28
CA SER A 212 -29.15 -16.48 3.72
C SER A 212 -30.37 -17.09 4.45
N THR A 213 -30.59 -16.70 5.71
CA THR A 213 -31.79 -17.11 6.48
C THR A 213 -33.02 -16.24 6.20
N GLY A 214 -32.97 -15.36 5.21
CA GLY A 214 -34.11 -14.55 4.75
C GLY A 214 -34.29 -13.19 5.43
N HIS A 215 -33.38 -12.80 6.30
CA HIS A 215 -33.41 -11.48 6.94
C HIS A 215 -33.00 -10.35 5.97
N LYS A 216 -33.88 -9.35 5.79
CA LYS A 216 -33.62 -8.21 4.89
C LYS A 216 -32.51 -7.28 5.45
N PHE A 217 -32.48 -7.07 6.77
CA PHE A 217 -31.57 -6.13 7.43
C PHE A 217 -30.08 -6.41 7.13
N PRO A 218 -29.53 -7.66 7.29
CA PRO A 218 -28.15 -7.96 6.96
C PRO A 218 -27.79 -7.72 5.49
N ASN A 219 -28.73 -8.00 4.56
CA ASN A 219 -28.53 -7.72 3.13
C ASN A 219 -28.31 -6.22 2.88
N LEU A 220 -29.13 -5.37 3.48
CA LEU A 220 -29.01 -3.91 3.36
C LEU A 220 -27.69 -3.41 3.97
N VAL A 221 -27.24 -3.98 5.10
CA VAL A 221 -25.96 -3.64 5.71
C VAL A 221 -24.77 -4.05 4.83
N LEU A 222 -24.83 -5.22 4.20
CA LEU A 222 -23.80 -5.66 3.25
C LEU A 222 -23.75 -4.74 2.02
N GLU A 223 -24.91 -4.39 1.47
CA GLU A 223 -25.01 -3.45 0.35
C GLU A 223 -24.48 -2.07 0.74
N TRP A 224 -24.86 -1.55 1.89
CA TRP A 224 -24.37 -0.28 2.41
C TRP A 224 -22.85 -0.27 2.54
N ARG A 225 -22.27 -1.32 3.11
CA ARG A 225 -20.80 -1.44 3.25
C ARG A 225 -20.08 -1.46 1.90
N GLN A 226 -20.65 -2.18 0.93
CA GLN A 226 -20.10 -2.25 -0.42
C GLN A 226 -20.09 -0.86 -1.08
N VAL A 227 -21.26 -0.20 -1.12
CA VAL A 227 -21.40 1.11 -1.76
C VAL A 227 -20.59 2.19 -1.03
N SER A 228 -20.59 2.17 0.31
CA SER A 228 -19.79 3.09 1.14
C SER A 228 -18.29 2.95 0.87
N LYS A 229 -17.80 1.70 0.75
CA LYS A 229 -16.39 1.45 0.38
C LYS A 229 -16.06 1.92 -1.03
N LEU A 230 -16.96 1.67 -2.00
CA LEU A 230 -16.78 2.15 -3.37
C LEU A 230 -16.70 3.68 -3.41
N LYS A 231 -17.60 4.36 -2.71
CA LYS A 231 -17.60 5.82 -2.62
C LYS A 231 -16.33 6.34 -1.96
N SER A 232 -16.07 5.96 -0.72
CA SER A 232 -14.98 6.55 0.06
C SER A 232 -13.59 6.21 -0.45
N THR A 233 -13.35 4.94 -0.83
CA THR A 233 -12.00 4.46 -1.18
C THR A 233 -11.64 4.74 -2.63
N TYR A 234 -12.61 4.72 -3.54
CA TYR A 234 -12.32 4.83 -4.98
C TYR A 234 -12.85 6.11 -5.59
N THR A 235 -14.16 6.43 -5.48
CA THR A 235 -14.65 7.63 -6.18
C THR A 235 -14.22 8.93 -5.51
N ASP A 236 -14.14 8.99 -4.19
CA ASP A 236 -13.71 10.21 -3.49
C ASP A 236 -12.18 10.27 -3.38
N ALA A 237 -11.55 9.27 -2.78
CA ALA A 237 -10.12 9.30 -2.52
C ALA A 237 -9.27 9.41 -3.79
N LEU A 238 -9.65 8.75 -4.92
CA LEU A 238 -8.89 8.87 -6.16
C LEU A 238 -8.85 10.30 -6.72
N GLN A 239 -9.91 11.10 -6.49
CA GLN A 239 -9.92 12.50 -6.92
C GLN A 239 -8.84 13.33 -6.19
N ASP A 240 -8.62 13.04 -4.91
CA ASP A 240 -7.60 13.74 -4.11
C ASP A 240 -6.17 13.39 -4.54
N HIS A 241 -6.00 12.20 -5.11
CA HIS A 241 -4.71 11.74 -5.67
C HIS A 241 -4.41 12.25 -7.09
N ILE A 242 -5.34 12.96 -7.75
CA ILE A 242 -5.06 13.52 -9.07
C ILE A 242 -4.05 14.66 -8.95
N ASN A 243 -2.85 14.46 -9.45
CA ASN A 243 -1.80 15.46 -9.46
C ASN A 243 -2.22 16.69 -10.29
N LYS A 244 -2.14 17.88 -9.70
CA LYS A 244 -2.60 19.13 -10.32
C LYS A 244 -1.83 19.50 -11.60
N LYS A 245 -0.54 19.11 -11.71
CA LYS A 245 0.32 19.41 -12.86
C LYS A 245 0.11 18.39 -13.99
N THR A 246 0.21 17.10 -13.69
CA THR A 246 0.13 16.02 -14.67
C THR A 246 -1.30 15.64 -15.05
N LYS A 247 -2.28 15.97 -14.20
CA LYS A 247 -3.69 15.53 -14.30
C LYS A 247 -3.83 14.01 -14.29
N ARG A 248 -2.89 13.33 -13.62
CA ARG A 248 -2.82 11.88 -13.52
C ARG A 248 -2.68 11.45 -12.06
N VAL A 249 -3.03 10.21 -11.78
CA VAL A 249 -2.76 9.56 -10.50
C VAL A 249 -1.44 8.80 -10.62
N HIS A 250 -0.55 9.02 -9.68
CA HIS A 250 0.77 8.40 -9.59
C HIS A 250 0.80 7.50 -8.36
N THR A 251 0.57 6.21 -8.56
CA THR A 251 0.71 5.20 -7.50
C THR A 251 2.17 4.84 -7.31
N SER A 252 2.54 4.31 -6.16
CA SER A 252 3.82 3.65 -5.93
C SER A 252 3.66 2.14 -6.03
N PHE A 253 4.41 1.47 -6.89
CA PHE A 253 4.47 0.02 -6.96
C PHE A 253 5.55 -0.50 -6.02
N LEU A 254 5.14 -1.35 -5.08
CA LEU A 254 6.05 -1.93 -4.10
C LEU A 254 6.63 -3.23 -4.67
N LEU A 255 7.94 -3.23 -4.87
CA LEU A 255 8.74 -4.42 -5.11
C LEU A 255 8.99 -5.13 -3.78
N ALA A 256 9.26 -6.42 -3.80
CA ALA A 256 9.58 -7.23 -2.61
C ALA A 256 8.53 -7.15 -1.46
N ALA A 257 7.28 -6.79 -1.77
CA ALA A 257 6.21 -6.62 -0.79
C ALA A 257 5.40 -7.89 -0.52
N THR A 258 5.49 -8.89 -1.39
CA THR A 258 4.75 -10.15 -1.27
C THR A 258 5.69 -11.33 -1.44
N ASN A 259 5.40 -12.44 -0.76
CA ASN A 259 6.18 -13.68 -0.90
C ASN A 259 5.80 -14.51 -2.14
N THR A 260 4.95 -13.99 -3.00
CA THR A 260 4.41 -14.71 -4.18
C THR A 260 4.86 -14.12 -5.52
N GLY A 261 5.80 -13.18 -5.54
CA GLY A 261 6.24 -12.49 -6.75
C GLY A 261 5.25 -11.45 -7.31
N ARG A 262 4.13 -11.20 -6.60
CA ARG A 262 3.16 -10.18 -7.03
C ARG A 262 3.62 -8.79 -6.61
N LEU A 263 3.37 -7.80 -7.46
CA LEU A 263 3.49 -6.40 -7.08
C LEU A 263 2.37 -6.01 -6.11
N ALA A 264 2.67 -5.06 -5.24
CA ALA A 264 1.66 -4.33 -4.48
C ALA A 264 1.65 -2.87 -4.93
N SER A 265 0.55 -2.18 -4.70
CA SER A 265 0.37 -0.77 -5.07
C SER A 265 -0.09 0.03 -3.85
N SER A 266 0.48 1.21 -3.63
CA SER A 266 0.15 2.11 -2.53
C SER A 266 0.11 3.57 -2.98
N ASP A 267 -0.60 4.38 -2.26
CA ASP A 267 -0.69 5.85 -2.38
C ASP A 267 -1.02 6.37 -3.80
N PRO A 268 -2.17 5.98 -4.34
CA PRO A 268 -3.24 5.12 -3.84
C PRO A 268 -3.08 3.64 -4.24
N ASN A 269 -3.73 2.72 -3.51
CA ASN A 269 -3.79 1.31 -3.93
C ASN A 269 -4.78 1.14 -5.08
N LEU A 270 -4.26 0.93 -6.29
CA LEU A 270 -5.04 0.75 -7.52
C LEU A 270 -5.36 -0.74 -7.82
N GLN A 271 -4.70 -1.69 -7.15
CA GLN A 271 -4.91 -3.13 -7.42
C GLN A 271 -6.20 -3.67 -6.81
N ASN A 272 -6.75 -2.99 -5.81
CA ASN A 272 -7.95 -3.43 -5.11
C ASN A 272 -9.24 -2.83 -5.66
N ILE A 273 -9.21 -2.19 -6.83
CA ILE A 273 -10.42 -1.69 -7.51
C ILE A 273 -11.31 -2.90 -7.82
N PRO A 274 -12.55 -2.95 -7.31
CA PRO A 274 -13.40 -4.11 -7.46
C PRO A 274 -14.00 -4.18 -8.86
N ILE A 275 -13.63 -5.21 -9.62
CA ILE A 275 -14.12 -5.44 -10.99
C ILE A 275 -15.20 -6.55 -11.08
N LYS A 276 -15.56 -7.17 -9.96
CA LYS A 276 -16.52 -8.30 -9.94
C LYS A 276 -17.98 -7.84 -9.93
N THR A 277 -18.24 -6.66 -9.38
CA THR A 277 -19.61 -6.11 -9.30
C THR A 277 -19.85 -5.09 -10.41
N LEU A 278 -21.11 -4.87 -10.77
CA LEU A 278 -21.47 -3.85 -11.78
C LEU A 278 -21.02 -2.46 -11.34
N ASP A 279 -21.29 -2.10 -10.09
CA ASP A 279 -20.88 -0.81 -9.52
C ASP A 279 -19.34 -0.63 -9.54
N GLY A 280 -18.59 -1.71 -9.27
CA GLY A 280 -17.13 -1.67 -9.30
C GLY A 280 -16.54 -1.54 -10.70
N LYS A 281 -17.25 -2.03 -11.71
CA LYS A 281 -16.86 -1.88 -13.12
C LYS A 281 -17.09 -0.46 -13.65
N GLU A 282 -17.91 0.33 -12.97
CA GLU A 282 -18.14 1.74 -13.33
C GLU A 282 -16.97 2.64 -12.88
N ILE A 283 -16.10 2.19 -11.97
CA ILE A 283 -14.89 2.90 -11.51
C ILE A 283 -13.73 2.72 -12.49
#